data_3f2915fd7a690c4d9f527e86aee97360
#
_entry.id   3f2915fd7a690c4d9f527e86aee97360
#
_cell.length_a   1.000
_cell.length_b   1.000
_cell.length_c   1.000
_cell.angle_alpha   90.00
_cell.angle_beta   90.00
_cell.angle_gamma   90.00
#
_symmetry.space_group_name_H-M   'P 1'
#
loop_
_entity.id
_entity.type
_entity.pdbx_description
1 polymer ?
#
loop_
_entity_poly.entity_id
_entity_poly.type
_entity_poly.pdbx_seq_one_letter_code
_entity_poly.pdbx_strand_id
1 'polypeptide(L)'
;AACSSDPGPGGTTPTPTPGEVQVIPLAPLGEVKTTLDRTFTSKQPRQPSASGPNPSLPEAYESYVAKGFGEVVEGKGEPYTTRAITAETPPPAGPNAKRLTRFVHMPDLQIADDESPTRLGNFDSPPPGPDAALRPQDPYLCRMANAAVRTVNVLHKKDPIAFVLLGGDNADSAQTNEVDWVFGVLSGSERLKCDSGKDDDVIAGPNNDGKDPFKAEGLAMPWKWVTGNHDVLVQGNLGVSAPKKAEAVGVTSNGGTRHYEDGKKGEVNRDDVLADERRALLDRKALMAKIASHADGHGLGEAQKASGRATYTFDVEGTPIRFLVIDTATDTGGADGLLTRSEIDRTIKPALDKAKADNKWVILSSHHAQSSLTKDGGVFGTAAADAVLPDEWATFLGGYTNVVFSMVGHTHEHRIRAVTPTTGHAYWEVMTSAIADFPNEFRVVEIFDQDNGWIMLRATCVDYAQDGDDVAKEGRRRSVVDMDSGWGPASGAGKLEDRNVELWIKKP
;
A
#
# COMPACT_ATOMS: atom_id res chain seq x y z
N ALA A 1 6.45 41.91 39.62
CA ALA A 1 6.91 40.57 39.45
C ALA A 1 6.72 40.19 38.00
N ALA A 2 7.81 40.12 37.22
CA ALA A 2 7.80 39.70 35.81
C ALA A 2 8.01 38.18 35.74
N CYS A 3 7.11 37.47 35.06
CA CYS A 3 7.31 36.09 34.70
C CYS A 3 8.16 36.04 33.43
N SER A 4 9.38 35.47 33.52
CA SER A 4 10.21 35.11 32.39
C SER A 4 9.74 33.74 31.89
N SER A 5 9.36 33.65 30.63
CA SER A 5 9.13 32.41 29.90
C SER A 5 10.48 31.91 29.34
N ASP A 6 10.98 30.81 29.85
CA ASP A 6 12.10 30.08 29.25
C ASP A 6 11.73 29.51 27.89
N PRO A 7 12.55 29.64 26.85
CA PRO A 7 12.39 28.91 25.61
C PRO A 7 12.86 27.48 25.83
N GLY A 8 11.99 26.50 25.56
CA GLY A 8 12.34 25.08 25.57
C GLY A 8 13.50 24.74 24.63
N PRO A 9 14.18 23.59 24.84
CA PRO A 9 15.38 23.23 24.11
C PRO A 9 15.12 23.11 22.62
N GLY A 10 15.71 24.00 21.85
CA GLY A 10 15.73 23.93 20.40
C GLY A 10 16.41 22.61 19.95
N GLY A 11 15.68 21.80 19.21
CA GLY A 11 16.25 20.63 18.57
C GLY A 11 17.41 21.05 17.66
N THR A 12 18.60 20.68 18.02
CA THR A 12 19.79 20.86 17.18
C THR A 12 19.67 19.91 16.00
N THR A 13 19.50 20.44 14.80
CA THR A 13 19.68 19.67 13.56
C THR A 13 21.09 19.08 13.58
N PRO A 14 21.25 17.76 13.39
CA PRO A 14 22.59 17.16 13.37
C PRO A 14 23.43 17.82 12.27
N THR A 15 24.64 18.24 12.58
CA THR A 15 25.58 18.74 11.58
C THR A 15 26.05 17.55 10.75
N PRO A 16 25.93 17.59 9.39
CA PRO A 16 26.36 16.49 8.53
C PRO A 16 27.84 16.16 8.72
N THR A 17 28.17 14.88 8.69
CA THR A 17 29.57 14.42 8.67
C THR A 17 30.22 14.86 7.34
N PRO A 18 31.50 15.33 7.33
CA PRO A 18 32.16 15.68 6.09
C PRO A 18 32.18 14.51 5.08
N GLY A 19 31.66 14.73 3.87
CA GLY A 19 31.51 13.71 2.81
C GLY A 19 30.14 13.07 2.74
N GLU A 20 29.21 13.39 3.63
CA GLU A 20 27.85 12.89 3.61
C GLU A 20 26.95 13.73 2.67
N VAL A 21 26.16 13.04 1.83
CA VAL A 21 25.20 13.70 0.91
C VAL A 21 24.21 14.55 1.71
N GLN A 22 24.07 15.81 1.33
CA GLN A 22 23.18 16.74 2.02
C GLN A 22 21.74 16.56 1.58
N VAL A 23 20.83 16.53 2.57
CA VAL A 23 19.38 16.55 2.31
C VAL A 23 18.97 17.95 1.87
N ILE A 24 18.40 18.05 0.67
CA ILE A 24 17.78 19.27 0.18
C ILE A 24 16.28 19.16 0.41
N PRO A 25 15.68 20.00 1.29
CA PRO A 25 14.23 19.98 1.51
C PRO A 25 13.48 20.30 0.22
N LEU A 26 12.43 19.53 -0.06
CA LEU A 26 11.53 19.82 -1.17
C LEU A 26 10.70 21.09 -0.86
N ALA A 27 10.45 21.90 -1.88
CA ALA A 27 9.51 23.00 -1.76
C ALA A 27 8.09 22.49 -1.42
N PRO A 28 7.31 23.22 -0.63
CA PRO A 28 5.91 22.87 -0.37
C PRO A 28 5.15 22.66 -1.69
N LEU A 29 4.29 21.63 -1.71
CA LEU A 29 3.38 21.45 -2.83
C LEU A 29 2.36 22.60 -2.87
N GLY A 30 2.03 23.01 -4.08
CA GLY A 30 0.93 23.93 -4.35
C GLY A 30 -0.44 23.23 -4.28
N GLU A 31 -1.35 23.60 -5.15
CA GLU A 31 -2.64 22.94 -5.29
C GLU A 31 -2.47 21.53 -5.86
N VAL A 32 -3.14 20.56 -5.22
CA VAL A 32 -3.16 19.16 -5.66
C VAL A 32 -4.46 18.91 -6.43
N LYS A 33 -4.32 18.36 -7.62
CA LYS A 33 -5.44 17.89 -8.45
C LYS A 33 -5.79 16.44 -8.10
N THR A 34 -7.05 16.09 -8.29
CA THR A 34 -7.55 14.72 -8.22
C THR A 34 -7.89 14.21 -9.62
N THR A 35 -8.28 12.96 -9.74
CA THR A 35 -8.76 12.43 -11.04
C THR A 35 -10.10 13.01 -11.49
N LEU A 36 -10.80 13.77 -10.64
CA LEU A 36 -11.93 14.61 -11.04
C LEU A 36 -11.51 15.79 -11.93
N ASP A 37 -10.28 16.28 -11.72
CA ASP A 37 -9.74 17.45 -12.42
C ASP A 37 -9.01 17.03 -13.70
N ARG A 38 -8.22 15.95 -13.60
CA ARG A 38 -7.43 15.41 -14.72
C ARG A 38 -7.03 13.96 -14.46
N THR A 39 -6.67 13.24 -15.50
CA THR A 39 -6.12 11.88 -15.44
C THR A 39 -4.80 11.80 -16.18
N PHE A 40 -4.00 10.77 -15.86
CA PHE A 40 -2.82 10.43 -16.63
C PHE A 40 -3.00 9.09 -17.34
N THR A 41 -2.59 9.05 -18.59
CA THR A 41 -2.47 7.83 -19.38
C THR A 41 -1.06 7.73 -19.94
N SER A 42 -0.56 6.53 -20.20
CA SER A 42 0.70 6.36 -20.88
C SER A 42 0.62 6.91 -22.29
N LYS A 43 1.73 7.54 -22.76
CA LYS A 43 1.86 8.05 -24.12
C LYS A 43 2.10 6.92 -25.12
N GLN A 44 2.83 5.89 -24.73
CA GLN A 44 3.13 4.73 -25.57
C GLN A 44 2.10 3.61 -25.34
N PRO A 45 1.72 2.88 -26.40
CA PRO A 45 0.89 1.69 -26.20
C PRO A 45 1.71 0.60 -25.50
N ARG A 46 1.06 -0.12 -24.56
CA ARG A 46 1.64 -1.28 -23.91
C ARG A 46 2.07 -2.31 -24.95
N GLN A 47 3.31 -2.79 -24.83
CA GLN A 47 3.84 -3.85 -25.67
C GLN A 47 3.28 -5.21 -25.26
N PRO A 48 3.24 -6.19 -26.20
CA PRO A 48 2.96 -7.58 -25.82
C PRO A 48 3.98 -8.10 -24.80
N SER A 49 3.54 -8.98 -23.92
CA SER A 49 4.42 -9.64 -22.95
C SER A 49 5.64 -10.28 -23.62
N ALA A 50 6.81 -10.12 -23.03
CA ALA A 50 8.09 -10.67 -23.51
C ALA A 50 8.53 -10.20 -24.91
N SER A 51 8.04 -9.07 -25.39
CA SER A 51 8.43 -8.56 -26.73
C SER A 51 9.77 -7.83 -26.76
N GLY A 52 10.34 -7.50 -25.60
CA GLY A 52 11.60 -6.79 -25.45
C GLY A 52 12.38 -7.21 -24.20
N PRO A 53 13.55 -6.58 -23.94
CA PRO A 53 14.34 -6.89 -22.75
C PRO A 53 13.65 -6.41 -21.47
N ASN A 54 14.06 -6.99 -20.34
CA ASN A 54 13.53 -6.61 -19.03
C ASN A 54 13.90 -5.15 -18.69
N PRO A 55 12.92 -4.25 -18.47
CA PRO A 55 13.17 -2.84 -18.18
C PRO A 55 13.80 -2.61 -16.80
N SER A 56 13.84 -3.61 -15.95
CA SER A 56 14.52 -3.55 -14.65
C SER A 56 16.04 -3.58 -14.77
N LEU A 57 16.56 -3.95 -15.95
CA LEU A 57 17.98 -3.89 -16.24
C LEU A 57 18.36 -2.49 -16.76
N PRO A 58 19.46 -1.86 -16.26
CA PRO A 58 19.79 -0.47 -16.57
C PRO A 58 19.84 -0.13 -18.06
N GLU A 59 20.55 -0.92 -18.86
CA GLU A 59 20.67 -0.68 -20.31
C GLU A 59 19.33 -0.82 -21.05
N ALA A 60 18.49 -1.77 -20.63
CA ALA A 60 17.16 -1.95 -21.19
C ALA A 60 16.27 -0.75 -20.86
N TYR A 61 16.29 -0.28 -19.61
CA TYR A 61 15.55 0.90 -19.19
C TYR A 61 15.93 2.13 -20.03
N GLU A 62 17.23 2.43 -20.16
CA GLU A 62 17.71 3.54 -20.98
C GLU A 62 17.24 3.43 -22.43
N SER A 63 17.25 2.21 -22.99
CA SER A 63 16.76 1.94 -24.36
C SER A 63 15.27 2.22 -24.50
N TYR A 64 14.43 1.84 -23.51
CA TYR A 64 13.00 2.16 -23.51
C TYR A 64 12.75 3.67 -23.44
N VAL A 65 13.43 4.35 -22.53
CA VAL A 65 13.33 5.81 -22.38
C VAL A 65 13.73 6.54 -23.67
N ALA A 66 14.82 6.12 -24.32
CA ALA A 66 15.24 6.69 -25.60
C ALA A 66 14.21 6.51 -26.73
N LYS A 67 13.33 5.51 -26.62
CA LYS A 67 12.20 5.27 -27.54
C LYS A 67 10.91 6.00 -27.13
N GLY A 68 10.95 6.81 -26.07
CA GLY A 68 9.81 7.59 -25.58
C GLY A 68 8.86 6.85 -24.63
N PHE A 69 9.28 5.72 -24.06
CA PHE A 69 8.53 5.04 -23.01
C PHE A 69 8.66 5.81 -21.68
N GLY A 70 7.70 5.61 -20.78
CA GLY A 70 7.71 6.25 -19.46
C GLY A 70 7.11 7.66 -19.44
N GLU A 71 6.62 8.17 -20.57
CA GLU A 71 5.92 9.45 -20.65
C GLU A 71 4.42 9.27 -20.46
N VAL A 72 3.79 10.22 -19.75
CA VAL A 72 2.35 10.28 -19.56
C VAL A 72 1.73 11.46 -20.26
N VAL A 73 0.46 11.32 -20.64
CA VAL A 73 -0.36 12.38 -21.24
C VAL A 73 -1.46 12.73 -20.24
N GLU A 74 -1.61 14.02 -19.97
CA GLU A 74 -2.73 14.54 -19.19
C GLU A 74 -4.01 14.50 -20.00
N GLY A 75 -5.02 13.80 -19.47
CA GLY A 75 -6.36 13.70 -20.01
C GLY A 75 -7.37 14.51 -19.19
N LYS A 76 -8.61 14.51 -19.63
CA LYS A 76 -9.73 15.14 -18.90
C LYS A 76 -9.98 14.42 -17.58
N GLY A 77 -10.53 15.17 -16.61
CA GLY A 77 -11.04 14.61 -15.38
C GLY A 77 -12.24 13.66 -15.62
N GLU A 78 -12.43 12.75 -14.69
CA GLU A 78 -13.45 11.70 -14.73
C GLU A 78 -14.50 11.99 -13.65
N PRO A 79 -15.81 12.08 -14.02
CA PRO A 79 -16.87 12.31 -13.04
C PRO A 79 -17.10 11.08 -12.16
N TYR A 80 -17.87 11.25 -11.08
CA TYR A 80 -18.35 10.12 -10.30
C TYR A 80 -19.33 9.26 -11.08
N THR A 81 -19.15 7.95 -10.95
CA THR A 81 -20.16 6.95 -11.36
C THR A 81 -20.98 6.53 -10.15
N THR A 82 -22.29 6.75 -10.21
CA THR A 82 -23.20 6.41 -9.12
C THR A 82 -23.75 5.00 -9.29
N ARG A 83 -23.64 4.18 -8.25
CA ARG A 83 -24.09 2.78 -8.23
C ARG A 83 -24.83 2.47 -6.93
N ALA A 84 -26.00 1.84 -7.02
CA ALA A 84 -26.70 1.30 -5.86
C ALA A 84 -26.55 -0.22 -5.80
N ILE A 85 -26.46 -0.77 -4.60
CA ILE A 85 -26.26 -2.22 -4.41
C ILE A 85 -27.51 -3.03 -4.78
N THR A 86 -28.67 -2.38 -4.78
CA THR A 86 -29.95 -2.93 -5.23
C THR A 86 -30.37 -2.26 -6.53
N ALA A 87 -31.39 -2.82 -7.22
CA ALA A 87 -31.99 -2.19 -8.40
C ALA A 87 -32.79 -0.91 -8.08
N GLU A 88 -32.96 -0.57 -6.80
CA GLU A 88 -33.68 0.64 -6.40
C GLU A 88 -32.86 1.89 -6.66
N THR A 89 -33.49 2.93 -7.17
CA THR A 89 -32.89 4.25 -7.26
C THR A 89 -32.93 4.91 -5.87
N PRO A 90 -31.77 5.30 -5.27
CA PRO A 90 -31.77 6.00 -4.00
C PRO A 90 -32.57 7.31 -4.09
N PRO A 91 -33.41 7.64 -3.10
CA PRO A 91 -34.09 8.92 -3.08
C PRO A 91 -33.11 10.07 -2.86
N PRO A 92 -33.50 11.32 -3.14
CA PRO A 92 -32.69 12.47 -2.79
C PRO A 92 -32.29 12.51 -1.31
N ALA A 93 -31.13 13.10 -1.01
CA ALA A 93 -30.68 13.26 0.36
C ALA A 93 -31.70 14.01 1.22
N GLY A 94 -31.88 13.55 2.45
CA GLY A 94 -32.74 14.22 3.43
C GLY A 94 -32.11 15.51 3.98
N PRO A 95 -32.90 16.30 4.74
CA PRO A 95 -32.46 17.64 5.21
C PRO A 95 -31.31 17.57 6.22
N ASN A 96 -31.10 16.45 6.90
CA ASN A 96 -30.02 16.25 7.87
C ASN A 96 -28.89 15.34 7.31
N ALA A 97 -28.80 15.20 6.00
CA ALA A 97 -27.71 14.45 5.36
C ALA A 97 -26.37 15.06 5.74
N LYS A 98 -25.40 14.20 6.12
CA LYS A 98 -24.10 14.65 6.58
C LYS A 98 -22.98 13.67 6.27
N ARG A 99 -21.79 14.20 6.05
CA ARG A 99 -20.57 13.40 6.00
C ARG A 99 -20.19 12.98 7.43
N LEU A 100 -20.01 11.68 7.62
CA LEU A 100 -19.63 11.08 8.90
C LEU A 100 -18.12 11.02 9.09
N THR A 101 -17.40 10.71 8.02
CA THR A 101 -15.94 10.62 8.04
C THR A 101 -15.35 10.84 6.64
N ARG A 102 -14.09 11.24 6.61
CA ARG A 102 -13.25 11.32 5.42
C ARG A 102 -11.89 10.72 5.76
N PHE A 103 -11.46 9.72 5.03
CA PHE A 103 -10.19 9.03 5.24
C PHE A 103 -9.52 8.74 3.89
N VAL A 104 -8.25 8.34 3.94
CA VAL A 104 -7.51 7.87 2.77
C VAL A 104 -7.34 6.36 2.85
N HIS A 105 -7.52 5.66 1.74
CA HIS A 105 -7.14 4.26 1.58
C HIS A 105 -5.95 4.17 0.64
N MET A 106 -4.81 3.67 1.15
CA MET A 106 -3.51 3.68 0.49
C MET A 106 -2.83 2.31 0.64
N PRO A 107 -3.16 1.34 -0.21
CA PRO A 107 -2.53 0.03 -0.20
C PRO A 107 -1.24 0.01 -1.04
N ASP A 108 -0.51 -1.08 -0.91
CA ASP A 108 0.54 -1.51 -1.83
C ASP A 108 1.62 -0.44 -2.06
N LEU A 109 2.21 0.05 -0.95
CA LEU A 109 3.40 0.91 -1.00
C LEU A 109 4.61 0.12 -1.47
N GLN A 110 4.69 -1.14 -1.05
CA GLN A 110 5.74 -2.13 -1.36
C GLN A 110 7.15 -1.56 -1.31
N ILE A 111 7.44 -0.79 -0.24
CA ILE A 111 8.77 -0.21 -0.03
C ILE A 111 9.80 -1.34 0.04
N ALA A 112 10.72 -1.36 -0.92
CA ALA A 112 11.61 -2.48 -1.20
C ALA A 112 13.06 -2.16 -0.93
N ASP A 113 13.77 -3.14 -0.35
CA ASP A 113 15.22 -3.23 -0.40
C ASP A 113 15.62 -3.97 -1.67
N ASP A 114 15.94 -3.23 -2.72
CA ASP A 114 16.23 -3.78 -4.04
C ASP A 114 17.58 -4.50 -4.14
N GLU A 115 18.40 -4.44 -3.07
CA GLU A 115 19.68 -5.13 -2.91
C GLU A 115 19.61 -6.34 -1.97
N SER A 116 18.45 -6.63 -1.39
CA SER A 116 18.33 -7.76 -0.47
C SER A 116 18.75 -9.08 -1.14
N PRO A 117 19.66 -9.88 -0.51
CA PRO A 117 20.07 -11.17 -1.04
C PRO A 117 18.90 -12.17 -1.22
N THR A 118 17.80 -11.96 -0.50
CA THR A 118 16.62 -12.84 -0.59
C THR A 118 15.76 -12.62 -1.82
N ARG A 119 16.03 -11.59 -2.61
CA ARG A 119 15.26 -11.28 -3.83
C ARG A 119 15.37 -12.41 -4.86
N LEU A 120 14.39 -12.43 -5.74
CA LEU A 120 14.21 -13.44 -6.78
C LEU A 120 14.36 -12.81 -8.18
N GLY A 121 15.24 -11.80 -8.33
CA GLY A 121 15.34 -10.99 -9.54
C GLY A 121 15.61 -11.77 -10.84
N ASN A 122 16.35 -12.88 -10.76
CA ASN A 122 16.58 -13.74 -11.93
C ASN A 122 15.38 -14.62 -12.32
N PHE A 123 14.32 -14.65 -11.50
CA PHE A 123 13.08 -15.34 -11.81
C PHE A 123 12.01 -14.39 -12.35
N ASP A 124 12.32 -13.07 -12.39
CA ASP A 124 11.42 -12.09 -12.95
C ASP A 124 11.07 -12.42 -14.40
N SER A 125 9.78 -12.41 -14.69
CA SER A 125 9.28 -12.73 -16.02
C SER A 125 7.93 -12.06 -16.26
N PRO A 126 7.65 -11.65 -17.52
CA PRO A 126 6.42 -10.93 -17.81
C PRO A 126 5.17 -11.80 -17.56
N PRO A 127 4.01 -11.15 -17.39
CA PRO A 127 2.74 -11.84 -17.16
C PRO A 127 2.48 -12.96 -18.20
N PRO A 128 1.98 -14.15 -17.78
CA PRO A 128 1.48 -14.48 -16.43
C PRO A 128 2.54 -15.01 -15.45
N GLY A 129 3.81 -14.73 -15.68
CA GLY A 129 4.89 -15.11 -14.77
C GLY A 129 5.01 -14.16 -13.57
N PRO A 130 6.04 -14.32 -12.73
CA PRO A 130 6.28 -13.49 -11.55
C PRO A 130 6.84 -12.12 -11.95
N ASP A 131 5.98 -11.25 -12.47
CA ASP A 131 6.29 -9.92 -13.02
C ASP A 131 6.55 -8.83 -11.97
N ALA A 132 6.52 -9.17 -10.69
CA ALA A 132 6.85 -8.29 -9.57
C ALA A 132 8.10 -8.74 -8.79
N ALA A 133 8.83 -9.75 -9.28
CA ALA A 133 10.06 -10.19 -8.62
C ALA A 133 11.19 -9.16 -8.72
N LEU A 134 11.14 -8.30 -9.75
CA LEU A 134 12.06 -7.19 -9.95
C LEU A 134 11.37 -6.10 -10.78
N ARG A 135 11.28 -4.88 -10.24
CA ARG A 135 10.64 -3.75 -10.91
C ARG A 135 11.64 -2.59 -11.11
N PRO A 136 11.60 -1.88 -12.24
CA PRO A 136 12.50 -0.75 -12.46
C PRO A 136 12.32 0.39 -11.46
N GLN A 137 11.13 0.50 -10.81
CA GLN A 137 10.81 1.51 -9.80
C GLN A 137 11.19 1.12 -8.37
N ASP A 138 11.59 -0.12 -8.07
CA ASP A 138 11.92 -0.57 -6.71
C ASP A 138 12.83 0.40 -5.93
N PRO A 139 13.93 0.93 -6.50
CA PRO A 139 14.80 1.88 -5.79
C PRO A 139 14.13 3.22 -5.46
N TYR A 140 12.98 3.54 -6.04
CA TYR A 140 12.30 4.84 -5.94
C TYR A 140 11.07 4.82 -5.04
N LEU A 141 10.67 3.66 -4.51
CA LEU A 141 9.39 3.48 -3.81
C LEU A 141 9.26 4.35 -2.55
N CYS A 142 10.32 4.56 -1.80
CA CYS A 142 10.30 5.51 -0.67
C CYS A 142 9.96 6.95 -1.11
N ARG A 143 10.52 7.39 -2.23
CA ARG A 143 10.28 8.73 -2.78
C ARG A 143 8.86 8.86 -3.32
N MET A 144 8.35 7.82 -4.00
CA MET A 144 6.98 7.76 -4.49
C MET A 144 5.98 7.78 -3.32
N ALA A 145 6.24 6.98 -2.28
CA ALA A 145 5.42 6.96 -1.07
C ALA A 145 5.46 8.31 -0.32
N ASN A 146 6.63 8.97 -0.22
CA ASN A 146 6.72 10.32 0.35
C ASN A 146 5.94 11.35 -0.47
N ALA A 147 5.95 11.26 -1.81
CA ALA A 147 5.14 12.13 -2.65
C ALA A 147 3.63 11.91 -2.43
N ALA A 148 3.19 10.66 -2.20
CA ALA A 148 1.82 10.36 -1.81
C ALA A 148 1.48 10.97 -0.43
N VAL A 149 2.35 10.83 0.56
CA VAL A 149 2.20 11.47 1.89
C VAL A 149 2.05 12.98 1.77
N ARG A 150 2.91 13.64 1.01
CA ARG A 150 2.85 15.09 0.77
C ARG A 150 1.53 15.50 0.11
N THR A 151 1.08 14.70 -0.86
CA THR A 151 -0.22 14.90 -1.54
C THR A 151 -1.38 14.81 -0.55
N VAL A 152 -1.40 13.77 0.29
CA VAL A 152 -2.42 13.59 1.34
C VAL A 152 -2.42 14.77 2.32
N ASN A 153 -1.25 15.27 2.72
CA ASN A 153 -1.15 16.42 3.63
C ASN A 153 -1.73 17.70 3.04
N VAL A 154 -1.57 17.96 1.73
CA VAL A 154 -2.21 19.08 1.05
C VAL A 154 -3.72 18.93 1.01
N LEU A 155 -4.22 17.72 0.70
CA LEU A 155 -5.65 17.42 0.72
C LEU A 155 -6.26 17.56 2.13
N HIS A 156 -5.51 17.16 3.16
CA HIS A 156 -5.91 17.32 4.57
C HIS A 156 -6.03 18.79 4.99
N LYS A 157 -5.09 19.64 4.56
CA LYS A 157 -5.16 21.09 4.84
C LYS A 157 -6.38 21.76 4.21
N LYS A 158 -6.81 21.29 3.03
CA LYS A 158 -7.98 21.80 2.32
C LYS A 158 -9.29 21.33 2.96
N ASP A 159 -9.36 20.06 3.31
CA ASP A 159 -10.51 19.41 3.93
C ASP A 159 -10.02 18.25 4.82
N PRO A 160 -10.24 18.30 6.15
CA PRO A 160 -9.64 17.39 7.09
C PRO A 160 -9.88 15.91 6.78
N ILE A 161 -8.80 15.13 6.85
CA ILE A 161 -8.78 13.66 6.74
C ILE A 161 -8.60 13.12 8.16
N ALA A 162 -9.48 12.21 8.58
CA ALA A 162 -9.48 11.66 9.94
C ALA A 162 -8.28 10.72 10.18
N PHE A 163 -7.95 9.90 9.18
CA PHE A 163 -6.83 8.96 9.23
C PHE A 163 -6.49 8.45 7.82
N VAL A 164 -5.32 7.83 7.70
CA VAL A 164 -4.96 7.01 6.54
C VAL A 164 -5.11 5.54 6.93
N LEU A 165 -5.90 4.79 6.16
CA LEU A 165 -6.01 3.34 6.24
C LEU A 165 -5.03 2.75 5.22
N LEU A 166 -3.99 2.08 5.71
CA LEU A 166 -3.13 1.29 4.83
C LEU A 166 -3.92 0.08 4.33
N GLY A 167 -3.57 -0.41 3.15
CA GLY A 167 -4.28 -1.55 2.56
C GLY A 167 -3.49 -2.85 2.56
N GLY A 168 -2.35 -2.90 3.27
CA GLY A 168 -1.42 -4.02 3.24
C GLY A 168 -0.34 -3.86 2.18
N ASP A 169 0.64 -4.76 2.18
CA ASP A 169 1.84 -4.71 1.35
C ASP A 169 2.56 -3.37 1.45
N ASN A 170 2.84 -2.98 2.69
CA ASN A 170 3.51 -1.72 3.01
C ASN A 170 5.01 -1.83 2.75
N ALA A 171 5.63 -2.96 3.16
CA ALA A 171 6.97 -3.39 2.80
C ALA A 171 6.91 -4.43 1.67
N ASP A 172 8.01 -4.65 0.94
CA ASP A 172 8.08 -5.63 -0.16
C ASP A 172 8.48 -7.04 0.32
N SER A 173 9.15 -7.09 1.45
CA SER A 173 9.52 -8.33 2.14
C SER A 173 9.38 -8.13 3.65
N ALA A 174 9.30 -9.20 4.41
CA ALA A 174 9.22 -9.15 5.87
C ALA A 174 10.54 -8.67 6.52
N GLN A 175 11.17 -7.62 6.00
CA GLN A 175 12.48 -7.11 6.45
C GLN A 175 12.37 -5.94 7.42
N THR A 176 13.28 -5.93 8.39
CA THR A 176 13.32 -4.89 9.41
C THR A 176 13.57 -3.51 8.83
N ASN A 177 14.53 -3.36 7.91
CA ASN A 177 14.85 -2.08 7.27
C ASN A 177 13.68 -1.55 6.42
N GLU A 178 13.00 -2.41 5.65
CA GLU A 178 11.85 -1.99 4.86
C GLU A 178 10.71 -1.46 5.75
N VAL A 179 10.41 -2.15 6.86
CA VAL A 179 9.43 -1.67 7.85
C VAL A 179 9.86 -0.36 8.50
N ASP A 180 11.16 -0.19 8.80
CA ASP A 180 11.70 1.07 9.32
C ASP A 180 11.57 2.21 8.29
N TRP A 181 11.77 1.92 7.01
CA TRP A 181 11.56 2.91 5.94
C TRP A 181 10.08 3.28 5.79
N VAL A 182 9.18 2.31 5.88
CA VAL A 182 7.73 2.59 5.94
C VAL A 182 7.42 3.55 7.09
N PHE A 183 7.94 3.29 8.30
CA PHE A 183 7.76 4.19 9.43
C PHE A 183 8.36 5.57 9.17
N GLY A 184 9.57 5.62 8.61
CA GLY A 184 10.25 6.87 8.25
C GLY A 184 9.45 7.71 7.26
N VAL A 185 8.85 7.10 6.25
CA VAL A 185 8.00 7.79 5.27
C VAL A 185 6.69 8.26 5.90
N LEU A 186 5.99 7.38 6.64
CA LEU A 186 4.64 7.68 7.14
C LEU A 186 4.64 8.56 8.38
N SER A 187 5.66 8.49 9.22
CA SER A 187 5.77 9.27 10.47
C SER A 187 6.73 10.47 10.37
N GLY A 188 7.45 10.55 9.26
CA GLY A 188 8.40 11.64 9.01
C GLY A 188 9.83 11.33 9.50
N SER A 189 10.80 11.87 8.79
CA SER A 189 12.23 11.79 9.12
C SER A 189 12.96 12.96 8.48
N GLU A 190 13.83 13.61 9.24
CA GLU A 190 14.69 14.69 8.70
C GLU A 190 15.72 14.15 7.70
N ARG A 191 16.07 12.87 7.80
CA ARG A 191 17.04 12.21 6.94
C ARG A 191 16.69 10.72 6.83
N LEU A 192 15.83 10.38 5.87
CA LEU A 192 15.51 8.99 5.55
C LEU A 192 16.39 8.54 4.40
N LYS A 193 17.08 7.41 4.56
CA LYS A 193 17.85 6.75 3.52
C LYS A 193 17.29 5.34 3.33
N CYS A 194 16.60 5.13 2.21
CA CYS A 194 16.03 3.83 1.85
C CYS A 194 17.04 3.06 1.00
N ASP A 195 18.11 2.70 1.67
CA ASP A 195 19.24 2.02 1.08
C ASP A 195 19.88 1.08 2.09
N SER A 196 20.37 -0.06 1.64
CA SER A 196 21.11 -1.04 2.39
C SER A 196 22.55 -1.19 1.84
N GLY A 197 23.44 -1.84 2.56
CA GLY A 197 24.84 -1.83 2.17
C GLY A 197 25.53 -0.47 2.44
N LYS A 198 26.45 -0.03 1.60
CA LYS A 198 27.22 1.23 1.74
C LYS A 198 27.74 1.77 0.42
N ASP A 199 27.09 1.51 -0.68
CA ASP A 199 27.65 1.59 -2.03
C ASP A 199 26.77 2.33 -3.04
N ASP A 200 25.90 3.16 -2.60
CA ASP A 200 24.64 3.57 -3.15
C ASP A 200 24.63 4.80 -4.08
N ASP A 201 25.76 5.46 -4.33
CA ASP A 201 25.77 6.69 -5.12
C ASP A 201 25.78 6.37 -6.62
N VAL A 202 24.62 5.99 -7.15
CA VAL A 202 24.42 5.61 -8.57
C VAL A 202 24.56 6.82 -9.50
N ILE A 203 23.99 7.96 -9.07
CA ILE A 203 24.10 9.25 -9.76
C ILE A 203 24.67 10.26 -8.78
N ALA A 204 25.96 10.55 -8.90
CA ALA A 204 26.66 11.44 -8.01
C ALA A 204 25.99 12.81 -7.89
N GLY A 205 25.74 13.25 -6.67
CA GLY A 205 25.15 14.54 -6.35
C GLY A 205 24.12 14.47 -5.22
N PRO A 206 23.71 15.61 -4.69
CA PRO A 206 22.83 15.63 -3.52
C PRO A 206 21.37 15.39 -3.92
N ASN A 207 20.73 14.37 -3.33
CA ASN A 207 19.30 14.11 -3.39
C ASN A 207 18.73 14.08 -4.83
N ASN A 208 19.36 13.32 -5.70
CA ASN A 208 19.03 13.25 -7.13
C ASN A 208 18.65 11.86 -7.64
N ASP A 209 18.72 10.83 -6.80
CA ASP A 209 18.23 9.50 -7.13
C ASP A 209 17.53 8.80 -5.94
N GLY A 210 17.08 7.56 -6.14
CA GLY A 210 16.29 6.81 -5.17
C GLY A 210 17.09 6.33 -3.95
N LYS A 211 18.41 6.30 -4.03
CA LYS A 211 19.32 5.87 -2.97
C LYS A 211 19.76 7.01 -2.06
N ASP A 212 19.67 8.23 -2.54
CA ASP A 212 20.02 9.41 -1.76
C ASP A 212 19.12 9.61 -0.53
N PRO A 213 19.68 10.10 0.58
CA PRO A 213 18.88 10.47 1.73
C PRO A 213 18.00 11.69 1.43
N PHE A 214 16.79 11.69 1.96
CA PHE A 214 15.84 12.77 1.81
C PHE A 214 15.08 13.08 3.10
N LYS A 215 14.43 14.24 3.14
CA LYS A 215 13.49 14.56 4.21
C LYS A 215 12.13 13.97 3.87
N ALA A 216 11.68 12.98 4.65
CA ALA A 216 10.32 12.47 4.61
C ALA A 216 9.39 13.37 5.43
N GLU A 217 8.29 13.82 4.83
CA GLU A 217 7.39 14.79 5.46
C GLU A 217 6.59 14.19 6.62
N GLY A 218 6.18 12.92 6.51
CA GLY A 218 5.28 12.26 7.43
C GLY A 218 3.82 12.72 7.27
N LEU A 219 2.88 11.87 7.62
CA LEU A 219 1.46 12.15 7.59
C LEU A 219 1.07 13.12 8.72
N ALA A 220 0.27 14.12 8.42
CA ALA A 220 -0.26 15.08 9.39
C ALA A 220 -1.45 14.54 10.20
N MET A 221 -1.89 13.31 9.95
CA MET A 221 -2.98 12.62 10.63
C MET A 221 -2.57 11.18 11.00
N PRO A 222 -3.28 10.53 11.94
CA PRO A 222 -3.02 9.13 12.29
C PRO A 222 -3.14 8.20 11.08
N TRP A 223 -2.44 7.07 11.11
CA TRP A 223 -2.59 6.00 10.14
C TRP A 223 -2.82 4.65 10.82
N LYS A 224 -3.48 3.72 10.13
CA LYS A 224 -3.88 2.41 10.62
C LYS A 224 -3.25 1.32 9.76
N TRP A 225 -2.63 0.34 10.42
CA TRP A 225 -1.94 -0.75 9.76
C TRP A 225 -2.91 -1.82 9.26
N VAL A 226 -2.70 -2.28 8.03
CA VAL A 226 -3.28 -3.51 7.48
C VAL A 226 -2.11 -4.36 7.01
N THR A 227 -2.14 -5.67 7.26
CA THR A 227 -1.08 -6.59 6.85
C THR A 227 -1.42 -7.22 5.51
N GLY A 228 -0.51 -7.13 4.55
CA GLY A 228 -0.54 -7.89 3.31
C GLY A 228 0.43 -9.08 3.33
N ASN A 229 0.48 -9.82 2.23
CA ASN A 229 1.37 -10.99 2.12
C ASN A 229 2.85 -10.58 2.08
N HIS A 230 3.20 -9.46 1.46
CA HIS A 230 4.57 -8.94 1.41
C HIS A 230 5.10 -8.54 2.79
N ASP A 231 4.24 -8.02 3.68
CA ASP A 231 4.65 -7.62 5.02
C ASP A 231 5.13 -8.79 5.90
N VAL A 232 4.73 -10.04 5.59
CA VAL A 232 4.99 -11.23 6.42
C VAL A 232 5.72 -12.37 5.70
N LEU A 233 5.93 -12.25 4.39
CA LEU A 233 6.62 -13.23 3.55
C LEU A 233 7.77 -12.56 2.80
N VAL A 234 8.73 -13.34 2.36
CA VAL A 234 9.79 -12.87 1.46
C VAL A 234 9.20 -12.64 0.07
N GLN A 235 9.24 -11.40 -0.39
CA GLN A 235 8.61 -10.94 -1.63
C GLN A 235 7.16 -11.46 -1.79
N GLY A 236 6.42 -11.45 -0.68
CA GLY A 236 5.01 -11.83 -0.63
C GLY A 236 4.69 -13.29 -0.94
N ASN A 237 5.69 -14.14 -1.17
CA ASN A 237 5.50 -15.49 -1.69
C ASN A 237 6.12 -16.60 -0.85
N LEU A 238 7.29 -16.37 -0.24
CA LEU A 238 8.04 -17.41 0.45
C LEU A 238 8.01 -17.20 1.97
N GLY A 239 7.77 -18.29 2.71
CA GLY A 239 7.75 -18.26 4.18
C GLY A 239 9.08 -17.84 4.78
N VAL A 240 9.04 -17.11 5.89
CA VAL A 240 10.20 -16.71 6.68
C VAL A 240 10.78 -17.95 7.38
N SER A 241 11.87 -18.49 6.86
CA SER A 241 12.55 -19.67 7.35
C SER A 241 13.95 -19.34 7.88
N ALA A 242 14.57 -20.26 8.64
CA ALA A 242 15.93 -20.06 9.14
C ALA A 242 16.96 -19.85 8.02
N PRO A 243 16.94 -20.60 6.89
CA PRO A 243 17.79 -20.30 5.75
C PRO A 243 17.57 -18.91 5.15
N LYS A 244 16.32 -18.48 5.00
CA LYS A 244 15.99 -17.14 4.48
C LYS A 244 16.42 -16.02 5.43
N LYS A 245 16.31 -16.23 6.75
CA LYS A 245 16.84 -15.28 7.75
C LYS A 245 18.36 -15.10 7.64
N ALA A 246 19.10 -16.20 7.44
CA ALA A 246 20.55 -16.14 7.25
C ALA A 246 20.93 -15.50 5.91
N GLU A 247 20.21 -15.80 4.83
CA GLU A 247 20.41 -15.20 3.51
C GLU A 247 20.21 -13.67 3.55
N ALA A 248 19.16 -13.20 4.20
CA ALA A 248 18.79 -11.79 4.22
C ALA A 248 19.89 -10.85 4.74
N VAL A 249 20.58 -11.24 5.81
CA VAL A 249 21.66 -10.44 6.42
C VAL A 249 23.04 -10.77 5.86
N GLY A 250 23.13 -11.83 5.05
CA GLY A 250 24.37 -12.34 4.47
C GLY A 250 24.82 -11.58 3.23
N VAL A 251 25.77 -12.20 2.52
CA VAL A 251 26.36 -11.64 1.30
C VAL A 251 25.86 -12.33 0.03
N THR A 252 25.41 -13.58 0.11
CA THR A 252 25.13 -14.41 -1.07
C THR A 252 23.68 -14.30 -1.51
N SER A 253 23.47 -13.86 -2.74
CA SER A 253 22.15 -13.80 -3.40
C SER A 253 21.88 -15.07 -4.22
N ASN A 254 20.99 -15.94 -3.74
CA ASN A 254 20.63 -17.17 -4.47
C ASN A 254 19.66 -16.91 -5.62
N GLY A 255 18.75 -15.97 -5.47
CA GLY A 255 17.73 -15.64 -6.46
C GLY A 255 18.10 -14.52 -7.44
N GLY A 256 19.20 -13.84 -7.19
CA GLY A 256 19.60 -12.64 -7.93
C GLY A 256 18.99 -11.35 -7.34
N THR A 257 19.83 -10.35 -7.19
CA THR A 257 19.45 -9.03 -6.66
C THR A 257 20.20 -7.94 -7.42
N ARG A 258 19.90 -6.68 -7.13
CA ARG A 258 20.64 -5.55 -7.71
C ARG A 258 21.98 -5.37 -7.02
N HIS A 259 22.95 -4.91 -7.78
CA HIS A 259 24.31 -4.63 -7.32
C HIS A 259 24.72 -3.22 -7.73
N TYR A 260 25.27 -2.48 -6.78
CA TYR A 260 25.78 -1.12 -7.01
C TYR A 260 27.27 -1.00 -6.70
N GLU A 261 27.89 -2.06 -6.13
CA GLU A 261 29.29 -2.10 -5.77
C GLU A 261 30.20 -1.95 -7.01
N ASP A 262 31.39 -1.41 -6.81
CA ASP A 262 32.46 -1.33 -7.81
C ASP A 262 32.01 -0.66 -9.15
N GLY A 263 31.13 0.33 -9.07
CA GLY A 263 30.64 1.08 -10.22
C GLY A 263 29.54 0.37 -11.03
N LYS A 264 28.97 -0.72 -10.51
CA LYS A 264 27.75 -1.32 -11.02
C LYS A 264 26.57 -0.36 -10.80
N LYS A 265 25.61 -0.38 -11.70
CA LYS A 265 24.51 0.58 -11.75
C LYS A 265 23.14 -0.09 -11.51
N GLY A 266 23.07 -1.03 -10.56
CA GLY A 266 21.85 -1.81 -10.33
C GLY A 266 21.71 -2.97 -11.31
N GLU A 267 22.83 -3.52 -11.80
CA GLU A 267 22.85 -4.80 -12.52
C GLU A 267 22.28 -5.92 -11.64
N VAL A 268 21.60 -6.87 -12.25
CA VAL A 268 21.00 -7.99 -11.52
C VAL A 268 21.78 -9.27 -11.79
N ASN A 269 22.33 -9.86 -10.75
CA ASN A 269 23.07 -11.11 -10.81
C ASN A 269 23.01 -11.89 -9.48
N ARG A 270 23.78 -12.96 -9.36
CA ARG A 270 23.90 -13.82 -8.16
C ARG A 270 25.24 -13.67 -7.44
N ASP A 271 25.99 -12.64 -7.77
CA ASP A 271 27.23 -12.35 -7.07
C ASP A 271 26.94 -11.94 -5.60
N ASP A 272 27.99 -11.90 -4.80
CA ASP A 272 27.84 -11.45 -3.42
C ASP A 272 27.55 -9.95 -3.36
N VAL A 273 26.70 -9.56 -2.41
CA VAL A 273 26.38 -8.18 -2.05
C VAL A 273 27.01 -7.83 -0.70
N LEU A 274 26.98 -6.55 -0.31
CA LEU A 274 27.40 -6.15 1.01
C LEU A 274 26.42 -6.68 2.08
N ALA A 275 26.96 -7.32 3.13
CA ALA A 275 26.15 -7.79 4.24
C ALA A 275 25.55 -6.61 5.02
N ASP A 276 24.29 -6.76 5.45
CA ASP A 276 23.62 -5.75 6.24
C ASP A 276 22.65 -6.38 7.27
N GLU A 277 22.98 -6.25 8.56
CA GLU A 277 22.12 -6.76 9.64
C GLU A 277 20.73 -6.11 9.71
N ARG A 278 20.55 -4.92 9.12
CA ARG A 278 19.26 -4.24 9.06
C ARG A 278 18.23 -5.00 8.18
N ARG A 279 18.69 -5.88 7.32
CA ARG A 279 17.85 -6.77 6.48
C ARG A 279 17.24 -7.95 7.24
N ALA A 280 17.45 -8.04 8.57
CA ALA A 280 16.92 -9.15 9.36
C ALA A 280 15.41 -9.35 9.12
N LEU A 281 15.02 -10.58 8.75
CA LEU A 281 13.61 -10.92 8.53
C LEU A 281 12.84 -11.01 9.84
N LEU A 282 11.68 -10.40 9.87
CA LEU A 282 10.73 -10.43 10.97
C LEU A 282 9.77 -11.62 10.82
N ASP A 283 9.59 -12.40 11.87
CA ASP A 283 8.41 -13.24 11.96
C ASP A 283 7.18 -12.41 12.36
N ARG A 284 5.99 -13.00 12.23
CA ARG A 284 4.73 -12.28 12.48
C ARG A 284 4.66 -11.61 13.86
N LYS A 285 5.10 -12.30 14.92
CA LYS A 285 5.03 -11.73 16.28
C LYS A 285 6.01 -10.57 16.44
N ALA A 286 7.21 -10.69 15.86
CA ALA A 286 8.19 -9.62 15.84
C ALA A 286 7.68 -8.41 15.05
N LEU A 287 7.04 -8.62 13.90
CA LEU A 287 6.41 -7.56 13.13
C LEU A 287 5.30 -6.87 13.93
N MET A 288 4.37 -7.64 14.51
CA MET A 288 3.28 -7.06 15.31
C MET A 288 3.81 -6.29 16.52
N ALA A 289 4.86 -6.80 17.18
CA ALA A 289 5.49 -6.10 18.30
C ALA A 289 6.16 -4.80 17.85
N LYS A 290 6.83 -4.80 16.71
CA LYS A 290 7.49 -3.62 16.12
C LYS A 290 6.47 -2.52 15.81
N ILE A 291 5.37 -2.86 15.14
CA ILE A 291 4.30 -1.90 14.80
C ILE A 291 3.60 -1.39 16.05
N ALA A 292 3.18 -2.29 16.97
CA ALA A 292 2.47 -1.91 18.18
C ALA A 292 3.30 -1.05 19.15
N SER A 293 4.63 -1.09 19.03
CA SER A 293 5.55 -0.27 19.82
C SER A 293 5.90 1.06 19.16
N HIS A 294 5.49 1.28 17.91
CA HIS A 294 5.74 2.51 17.18
C HIS A 294 4.57 3.49 17.42
N ALA A 295 4.88 4.71 17.85
CA ALA A 295 3.92 5.80 18.06
C ALA A 295 2.65 5.36 18.86
N ASP A 296 1.46 5.45 18.25
CA ASP A 296 0.17 5.05 18.83
C ASP A 296 -0.18 3.56 18.59
N GLY A 297 0.76 2.77 18.05
CA GLY A 297 0.57 1.37 17.71
C GLY A 297 -0.27 1.12 16.46
N HIS A 298 -0.76 2.15 15.82
CA HIS A 298 -1.48 2.13 14.52
C HIS A 298 -2.66 1.16 14.45
N GLY A 299 -3.32 0.95 15.59
CA GLY A 299 -4.43 0.02 15.77
C GLY A 299 -4.04 -1.31 16.42
N LEU A 300 -2.75 -1.63 16.50
CA LEU A 300 -2.25 -2.85 17.10
C LEU A 300 -1.93 -2.65 18.61
N GLY A 301 -2.08 -3.72 19.40
CA GLY A 301 -1.77 -3.74 20.81
C GLY A 301 -1.34 -5.13 21.28
N GLU A 302 -1.49 -5.41 22.57
CA GLU A 302 -1.01 -6.66 23.17
C GLU A 302 -1.65 -7.92 22.56
N ALA A 303 -2.92 -7.87 22.16
CA ALA A 303 -3.59 -9.00 21.52
C ALA A 303 -2.94 -9.39 20.19
N GLN A 304 -2.55 -8.40 19.38
CA GLN A 304 -1.89 -8.61 18.10
C GLN A 304 -0.44 -9.09 18.27
N LYS A 305 0.28 -8.55 19.26
CA LYS A 305 1.61 -9.07 19.63
C LYS A 305 1.56 -10.55 20.01
N ALA A 306 0.58 -10.93 20.82
CA ALA A 306 0.42 -12.30 21.29
C ALA A 306 0.03 -13.27 20.17
N SER A 307 -0.92 -12.86 19.31
CA SER A 307 -1.42 -13.69 18.21
C SER A 307 -0.48 -13.72 17.00
N GLY A 308 0.29 -12.64 16.76
CA GLY A 308 1.06 -12.41 15.53
C GLY A 308 0.15 -12.03 14.35
N ARG A 309 -1.10 -11.59 14.59
CA ARG A 309 -2.07 -11.24 13.55
C ARG A 309 -2.64 -9.85 13.75
N ALA A 310 -2.71 -9.09 12.66
CA ALA A 310 -3.24 -7.73 12.64
C ALA A 310 -4.77 -7.71 12.47
N THR A 311 -5.50 -8.55 13.23
CA THR A 311 -6.96 -8.50 13.27
C THR A 311 -7.40 -7.67 14.49
N TYR A 312 -8.09 -6.55 14.25
CA TYR A 312 -8.50 -5.61 15.30
C TYR A 312 -9.66 -4.73 14.87
N THR A 313 -10.26 -4.00 15.80
CA THR A 313 -11.32 -3.02 15.51
C THR A 313 -10.95 -1.64 16.01
N PHE A 314 -11.50 -0.60 15.36
CA PHE A 314 -11.49 0.76 15.87
C PHE A 314 -12.76 1.50 15.44
N ASP A 315 -13.20 2.44 16.27
CA ASP A 315 -14.36 3.27 15.98
C ASP A 315 -13.95 4.59 15.38
N VAL A 316 -14.76 5.13 14.49
CA VAL A 316 -14.67 6.52 14.08
C VAL A 316 -15.45 7.36 15.07
N GLU A 317 -14.76 8.17 15.84
CA GLU A 317 -15.33 8.95 16.94
C GLU A 317 -16.54 9.81 16.51
N GLY A 318 -17.58 9.81 17.34
CA GLY A 318 -18.80 10.58 17.07
C GLY A 318 -19.69 10.03 15.95
N THR A 319 -19.41 8.81 15.45
CA THR A 319 -20.16 8.18 14.35
C THR A 319 -20.59 6.75 14.69
N PRO A 320 -21.55 6.19 13.93
CA PRO A 320 -21.88 4.78 14.06
C PRO A 320 -20.87 3.84 13.36
N ILE A 321 -19.76 4.35 12.81
CA ILE A 321 -18.82 3.56 12.00
C ILE A 321 -17.81 2.86 12.88
N ARG A 322 -17.65 1.55 12.66
CA ARG A 322 -16.58 0.71 13.20
C ARG A 322 -15.85 0.03 12.06
N PHE A 323 -14.54 0.16 12.05
CA PHE A 323 -13.69 -0.65 11.18
C PHE A 323 -13.37 -2.00 11.86
N LEU A 324 -13.39 -3.06 11.06
CA LEU A 324 -12.84 -4.36 11.40
C LEU A 324 -11.74 -4.68 10.40
N VAL A 325 -10.49 -4.56 10.85
CA VAL A 325 -9.32 -4.97 10.10
C VAL A 325 -9.12 -6.47 10.27
N ILE A 326 -8.90 -7.18 9.16
CA ILE A 326 -8.76 -8.64 9.12
C ILE A 326 -7.44 -8.98 8.44
N ASP A 327 -6.58 -9.70 9.13
CA ASP A 327 -5.34 -10.22 8.59
C ASP A 327 -5.61 -11.51 7.81
N THR A 328 -5.47 -11.44 6.49
CA THR A 328 -5.72 -12.53 5.55
C THR A 328 -4.45 -13.13 4.97
N ALA A 329 -3.26 -12.64 5.36
CA ALA A 329 -2.00 -13.17 4.86
C ALA A 329 -1.68 -14.55 5.44
N THR A 330 -0.97 -15.37 4.68
CA THR A 330 -0.56 -16.72 5.09
C THR A 330 0.68 -16.71 5.97
N ASP A 331 0.98 -17.83 6.64
CA ASP A 331 2.21 -18.00 7.42
C ASP A 331 3.26 -18.82 6.70
N THR A 332 2.87 -19.59 5.69
CA THR A 332 3.71 -20.61 5.07
C THR A 332 4.24 -20.23 3.71
N GLY A 333 3.56 -19.36 3.02
CA GLY A 333 3.87 -18.91 1.67
C GLY A 333 2.60 -18.70 0.85
N GLY A 334 2.78 -18.19 -0.34
CA GLY A 334 1.70 -17.90 -1.28
C GLY A 334 1.12 -16.49 -1.15
N ALA A 335 0.79 -15.92 -2.31
CA ALA A 335 0.34 -14.54 -2.42
C ALA A 335 -1.18 -14.37 -2.23
N ASP A 336 -1.94 -15.45 -2.18
CA ASP A 336 -3.39 -15.40 -2.03
C ASP A 336 -3.81 -15.29 -0.54
N GLY A 337 -5.04 -14.85 -0.31
CA GLY A 337 -5.61 -14.75 1.03
C GLY A 337 -5.99 -16.13 1.62
N LEU A 338 -5.88 -16.24 2.93
CA LEU A 338 -6.33 -17.38 3.69
C LEU A 338 -7.08 -16.91 4.95
N LEU A 339 -8.30 -17.40 5.11
CA LEU A 339 -9.05 -17.31 6.35
C LEU A 339 -9.39 -18.73 6.83
N THR A 340 -9.36 -18.94 8.14
CA THR A 340 -9.75 -20.20 8.75
C THR A 340 -11.02 -20.05 9.59
N ARG A 341 -11.78 -21.13 9.71
CA ARG A 341 -12.96 -21.15 10.58
C ARG A 341 -12.57 -20.83 12.04
N SER A 342 -11.44 -21.36 12.47
CA SER A 342 -10.88 -21.10 13.80
C SER A 342 -10.63 -19.60 14.05
N GLU A 343 -10.10 -18.87 13.07
CA GLU A 343 -9.88 -17.42 13.20
C GLU A 343 -11.21 -16.65 13.21
N ILE A 344 -12.14 -17.05 12.35
CA ILE A 344 -13.47 -16.44 12.31
C ILE A 344 -14.17 -16.61 13.66
N ASP A 345 -14.20 -17.81 14.19
CA ASP A 345 -14.95 -18.10 15.45
C ASP A 345 -14.28 -17.46 16.66
N ARG A 346 -12.95 -17.41 16.70
CA ARG A 346 -12.20 -16.84 17.83
C ARG A 346 -12.20 -15.31 17.85
N THR A 347 -12.11 -14.65 16.69
CA THR A 347 -11.78 -13.22 16.63
C THR A 347 -12.80 -12.42 15.84
N ILE A 348 -13.13 -12.84 14.61
CA ILE A 348 -13.93 -12.04 13.68
C ILE A 348 -15.40 -12.05 14.07
N LYS A 349 -15.96 -13.23 14.33
CA LYS A 349 -17.37 -13.38 14.73
C LYS A 349 -17.68 -12.61 16.03
N PRO A 350 -16.90 -12.72 17.11
CA PRO A 350 -17.11 -11.90 18.31
C PRO A 350 -17.06 -10.39 18.04
N ALA A 351 -16.16 -9.94 17.16
CA ALA A 351 -16.08 -8.52 16.80
C ALA A 351 -17.32 -8.04 16.04
N LEU A 352 -17.82 -8.84 15.09
CA LEU A 352 -19.06 -8.55 14.34
C LEU A 352 -20.29 -8.58 15.25
N ASP A 353 -20.41 -9.58 16.13
CA ASP A 353 -21.52 -9.70 17.10
C ASP A 353 -21.54 -8.48 18.03
N LYS A 354 -20.36 -8.04 18.50
CA LYS A 354 -20.24 -6.83 19.31
C LYS A 354 -20.61 -5.57 18.52
N ALA A 355 -20.17 -5.45 17.29
CA ALA A 355 -20.53 -4.30 16.44
C ALA A 355 -22.04 -4.22 16.22
N LYS A 356 -22.71 -5.36 16.02
CA LYS A 356 -24.17 -5.45 15.90
C LYS A 356 -24.86 -5.05 17.21
N ALA A 357 -24.40 -5.54 18.35
CA ALA A 357 -24.94 -5.18 19.67
C ALA A 357 -24.75 -3.69 19.98
N ASP A 358 -23.66 -3.08 19.53
CA ASP A 358 -23.33 -1.66 19.69
C ASP A 358 -24.04 -0.77 18.64
N ASN A 359 -24.86 -1.31 17.74
CA ASN A 359 -25.50 -0.62 16.61
C ASN A 359 -24.49 0.09 15.69
N LYS A 360 -23.35 -0.54 15.44
CA LYS A 360 -22.30 0.00 14.57
C LYS A 360 -22.44 -0.49 13.14
N TRP A 361 -22.21 0.39 12.18
CA TRP A 361 -22.00 0.04 10.77
C TRP A 361 -20.56 -0.41 10.60
N VAL A 362 -20.37 -1.58 10.01
CA VAL A 362 -19.05 -2.16 9.89
C VAL A 362 -18.48 -1.91 8.49
N ILE A 363 -17.27 -1.34 8.48
CA ILE A 363 -16.41 -1.30 7.30
C ILE A 363 -15.30 -2.32 7.53
N LEU A 364 -15.25 -3.35 6.69
CA LEU A 364 -14.17 -4.31 6.70
C LEU A 364 -12.93 -3.72 6.03
N SER A 365 -11.75 -4.12 6.46
CA SER A 365 -10.51 -3.88 5.74
C SER A 365 -9.61 -5.10 5.82
N SER A 366 -9.22 -5.60 4.66
CA SER A 366 -8.23 -6.68 4.53
C SER A 366 -7.37 -6.39 3.29
N HIS A 367 -6.19 -7.00 3.21
CA HIS A 367 -5.39 -6.85 2.01
C HIS A 367 -6.03 -7.57 0.81
N HIS A 368 -6.37 -8.84 1.01
CA HIS A 368 -6.96 -9.66 -0.05
C HIS A 368 -8.47 -9.43 -0.16
N ALA A 369 -8.95 -9.37 -1.40
CA ALA A 369 -10.36 -9.36 -1.71
C ALA A 369 -11.03 -10.69 -1.33
N GLN A 370 -12.37 -10.67 -1.16
CA GLN A 370 -13.14 -11.89 -0.89
C GLN A 370 -12.84 -12.98 -1.93
N SER A 371 -12.72 -12.63 -3.21
CA SER A 371 -12.45 -13.59 -4.30
C SER A 371 -11.03 -14.14 -4.34
N SER A 372 -10.09 -13.56 -3.59
CA SER A 372 -8.70 -14.02 -3.48
C SER A 372 -8.48 -15.01 -2.34
N LEU A 373 -9.52 -15.40 -1.62
CA LEU A 373 -9.41 -16.40 -0.56
C LEU A 373 -9.26 -17.80 -1.16
N THR A 374 -8.27 -18.54 -0.69
CA THR A 374 -7.99 -19.92 -1.14
C THR A 374 -7.84 -20.85 0.05
N LYS A 375 -7.76 -22.14 -0.19
CA LYS A 375 -7.59 -23.15 0.86
C LYS A 375 -6.17 -23.20 1.46
N ASP A 376 -5.19 -22.65 0.76
CA ASP A 376 -3.76 -22.79 1.06
C ASP A 376 -2.97 -21.48 0.97
N GLY A 377 -3.59 -20.36 0.55
CA GLY A 377 -2.91 -19.10 0.32
C GLY A 377 -2.18 -19.01 -1.02
N GLY A 378 -2.42 -19.96 -1.94
CA GLY A 378 -1.85 -19.94 -3.29
C GLY A 378 -0.57 -20.77 -3.42
N VAL A 379 0.18 -20.51 -4.50
CA VAL A 379 1.43 -21.21 -4.81
C VAL A 379 2.43 -21.01 -3.67
N PHE A 380 3.11 -22.08 -3.24
CA PHE A 380 4.00 -22.16 -2.07
C PHE A 380 3.29 -22.15 -0.71
N GLY A 381 1.97 -22.03 -0.67
CA GLY A 381 1.21 -22.09 0.57
C GLY A 381 0.98 -23.51 1.08
N THR A 382 0.37 -23.62 2.24
CA THR A 382 0.00 -24.89 2.86
C THR A 382 -1.48 -24.92 3.17
N ALA A 383 -2.18 -25.95 2.73
CA ALA A 383 -3.62 -26.08 2.93
C ALA A 383 -3.98 -26.12 4.43
N ALA A 384 -4.95 -25.29 4.83
CA ALA A 384 -5.55 -25.34 6.14
C ALA A 384 -6.82 -26.21 6.09
N ALA A 385 -6.94 -27.13 7.06
CA ALA A 385 -8.07 -28.07 7.10
C ALA A 385 -9.43 -27.38 7.30
N ASP A 386 -9.43 -26.20 7.92
CA ASP A 386 -10.60 -25.36 8.22
C ASP A 386 -10.61 -24.05 7.42
N ALA A 387 -9.95 -24.02 6.25
CA ALA A 387 -9.96 -22.88 5.34
C ALA A 387 -11.38 -22.52 4.90
N VAL A 388 -11.65 -21.22 4.84
CA VAL A 388 -12.94 -20.67 4.41
C VAL A 388 -12.78 -20.10 3.00
N LEU A 389 -13.58 -20.63 2.08
CA LEU A 389 -13.55 -20.24 0.66
C LEU A 389 -14.40 -18.98 0.39
N PRO A 390 -14.25 -18.36 -0.79
CA PRO A 390 -14.93 -17.10 -1.12
C PRO A 390 -16.45 -17.09 -0.87
N ASP A 391 -17.15 -18.11 -1.31
CA ASP A 391 -18.62 -18.19 -1.17
C ASP A 391 -19.05 -18.45 0.27
N GLU A 392 -18.28 -19.21 1.04
CA GLU A 392 -18.52 -19.43 2.46
C GLU A 392 -18.31 -18.15 3.26
N TRP A 393 -17.27 -17.37 2.94
CA TRP A 393 -17.01 -16.08 3.55
C TRP A 393 -18.13 -15.08 3.22
N ALA A 394 -18.53 -14.97 1.95
CA ALA A 394 -19.63 -14.12 1.55
C ALA A 394 -20.93 -14.50 2.27
N THR A 395 -21.25 -15.80 2.38
CA THR A 395 -22.43 -16.32 3.08
C THR A 395 -22.39 -16.01 4.56
N PHE A 396 -21.23 -16.18 5.22
CA PHE A 396 -21.04 -15.83 6.63
C PHE A 396 -21.30 -14.32 6.86
N LEU A 397 -20.71 -13.44 6.04
CA LEU A 397 -20.93 -12.00 6.14
C LEU A 397 -22.36 -11.60 5.80
N GLY A 398 -23.03 -12.34 4.91
CA GLY A 398 -24.43 -12.13 4.55
C GLY A 398 -25.40 -12.21 5.74
N GLY A 399 -24.97 -12.84 6.86
CA GLY A 399 -25.71 -12.85 8.13
C GLY A 399 -25.60 -11.56 8.96
N TYR A 400 -24.76 -10.61 8.52
CA TYR A 400 -24.51 -9.35 9.21
C TYR A 400 -24.95 -8.14 8.38
N THR A 401 -26.20 -7.72 8.55
CA THR A 401 -26.78 -6.58 7.78
C THR A 401 -26.05 -5.26 8.01
N ASN A 402 -25.29 -5.17 9.10
CA ASN A 402 -24.49 -4.00 9.45
C ASN A 402 -23.09 -3.97 8.81
N VAL A 403 -22.69 -4.97 8.05
CA VAL A 403 -21.50 -4.91 7.17
C VAL A 403 -21.88 -4.21 5.89
N VAL A 404 -21.30 -3.02 5.64
CA VAL A 404 -21.73 -2.16 4.52
C VAL A 404 -20.69 -2.03 3.43
N PHE A 405 -19.39 -1.95 3.81
CA PHE A 405 -18.28 -1.78 2.89
C PHE A 405 -17.09 -2.67 3.29
N SER A 406 -16.25 -2.99 2.30
CA SER A 406 -14.95 -3.65 2.48
C SER A 406 -13.91 -2.91 1.65
N MET A 407 -12.79 -2.55 2.28
CA MET A 407 -11.64 -1.89 1.64
C MET A 407 -10.54 -2.91 1.44
N VAL A 408 -10.05 -3.08 0.20
CA VAL A 408 -9.05 -4.10 -0.17
C VAL A 408 -8.00 -3.56 -1.15
N GLY A 409 -6.84 -4.22 -1.24
CA GLY A 409 -5.72 -3.93 -2.13
C GLY A 409 -5.31 -5.15 -2.96
N HIS A 410 -4.01 -5.44 -3.00
CA HIS A 410 -3.38 -6.67 -3.51
C HIS A 410 -3.19 -6.77 -5.04
N THR A 411 -4.23 -6.60 -5.85
CA THR A 411 -4.11 -6.79 -7.31
C THR A 411 -3.71 -5.52 -8.06
N HIS A 412 -3.34 -4.47 -7.34
CA HIS A 412 -2.85 -3.19 -7.85
C HIS A 412 -3.78 -2.53 -8.88
N GLU A 413 -5.10 -2.75 -8.76
CA GLU A 413 -6.10 -2.17 -9.67
C GLU A 413 -7.25 -1.50 -8.92
N HIS A 414 -7.85 -0.48 -9.52
CA HIS A 414 -9.14 0.02 -9.05
C HIS A 414 -10.25 -0.91 -9.52
N ARG A 415 -10.98 -1.48 -8.57
CA ARG A 415 -12.13 -2.34 -8.85
C ARG A 415 -13.23 -2.18 -7.81
N ILE A 416 -14.45 -2.08 -8.25
CA ILE A 416 -15.64 -2.01 -7.40
C ILE A 416 -16.53 -3.20 -7.66
N ARG A 417 -16.87 -3.93 -6.61
CA ARG A 417 -17.71 -5.11 -6.72
C ARG A 417 -18.78 -5.13 -5.63
N ALA A 418 -20.02 -5.46 -5.99
CA ALA A 418 -21.03 -5.91 -5.04
C ALA A 418 -20.73 -7.37 -4.71
N VAL A 419 -20.44 -7.66 -3.45
CA VAL A 419 -20.35 -9.03 -2.96
C VAL A 419 -21.77 -9.45 -2.55
N THR A 420 -22.36 -10.31 -3.37
CA THR A 420 -23.74 -10.75 -3.21
C THR A 420 -23.74 -12.24 -2.87
N PRO A 421 -23.96 -12.62 -1.61
CA PRO A 421 -24.08 -14.01 -1.23
C PRO A 421 -25.34 -14.64 -1.82
N THR A 422 -25.40 -15.95 -1.94
CA THR A 422 -26.59 -16.68 -2.39
C THR A 422 -27.80 -16.38 -1.51
N THR A 423 -27.57 -16.19 -0.22
CA THR A 423 -28.57 -15.78 0.77
C THR A 423 -27.99 -14.77 1.72
N GLY A 424 -28.77 -13.74 2.07
CA GLY A 424 -28.37 -12.75 3.05
C GLY A 424 -28.08 -11.37 2.44
N HIS A 425 -27.36 -10.57 3.21
CA HIS A 425 -27.06 -9.18 2.92
C HIS A 425 -25.84 -9.04 1.97
N ALA A 426 -25.96 -8.18 0.98
CA ALA A 426 -24.86 -7.82 0.10
C ALA A 426 -24.12 -6.57 0.61
N TYR A 427 -22.83 -6.46 0.31
CA TYR A 427 -22.00 -5.28 0.65
C TYR A 427 -21.10 -4.89 -0.53
N TRP A 428 -20.60 -3.66 -0.50
CA TRP A 428 -19.66 -3.17 -1.49
C TRP A 428 -18.20 -3.50 -1.10
N GLU A 429 -17.45 -4.12 -2.01
CA GLU A 429 -16.01 -4.27 -1.93
C GLU A 429 -15.35 -3.23 -2.84
N VAL A 430 -14.47 -2.42 -2.25
CA VAL A 430 -13.74 -1.31 -2.88
C VAL A 430 -12.27 -1.66 -2.89
N MET A 431 -11.75 -2.02 -4.05
CA MET A 431 -10.32 -2.24 -4.26
C MET A 431 -9.67 -0.95 -4.74
N THR A 432 -8.54 -0.62 -4.13
CA THR A 432 -7.72 0.53 -4.51
C THR A 432 -6.44 0.05 -5.16
N SER A 433 -6.00 0.75 -6.20
CA SER A 433 -4.74 0.51 -6.89
C SER A 433 -3.53 0.76 -5.99
N ALA A 434 -2.33 0.47 -6.49
CA ALA A 434 -1.07 0.57 -5.75
C ALA A 434 -0.41 1.95 -5.90
N ILE A 435 0.41 2.32 -4.91
CA ILE A 435 1.40 3.39 -5.07
C ILE A 435 2.61 2.89 -5.87
N ALA A 436 2.96 1.61 -5.72
CA ALA A 436 4.12 1.01 -6.36
C ALA A 436 4.01 0.96 -7.89
N ASP A 437 2.81 0.74 -8.43
CA ASP A 437 2.60 0.55 -9.87
C ASP A 437 1.69 1.62 -10.48
N PHE A 438 1.86 1.87 -11.79
CA PHE A 438 1.03 2.85 -12.50
C PHE A 438 -0.46 2.45 -12.46
N PRO A 439 -1.38 3.36 -12.09
CA PRO A 439 -1.29 4.82 -12.13
C PRO A 439 -0.71 5.50 -10.86
N ASN A 440 -0.19 4.76 -9.88
CA ASN A 440 0.36 5.27 -8.63
C ASN A 440 -0.68 6.10 -7.85
N GLU A 441 -1.85 5.51 -7.65
CA GLU A 441 -3.02 6.18 -7.08
C GLU A 441 -3.44 5.57 -5.74
N PHE A 442 -3.97 6.41 -4.87
CA PHE A 442 -4.71 6.07 -3.66
C PHE A 442 -6.17 6.59 -3.79
N ARG A 443 -7.01 6.33 -2.79
CA ARG A 443 -8.38 6.89 -2.74
C ARG A 443 -8.57 7.79 -1.54
N VAL A 444 -9.23 8.92 -1.76
CA VAL A 444 -9.91 9.66 -0.69
C VAL A 444 -11.32 9.11 -0.60
N VAL A 445 -11.71 8.65 0.58
CA VAL A 445 -13.00 8.00 0.84
C VAL A 445 -13.80 8.82 1.84
N GLU A 446 -15.05 9.06 1.53
CA GLU A 446 -16.00 9.78 2.36
C GLU A 446 -17.25 8.93 2.60
N ILE A 447 -17.73 8.88 3.83
CA ILE A 447 -18.97 8.15 4.19
C ILE A 447 -20.02 9.16 4.62
N PHE A 448 -21.18 9.04 4.01
CA PHE A 448 -22.32 9.94 4.26
C PHE A 448 -23.53 9.16 4.82
N ASP A 449 -24.14 9.70 5.86
CA ASP A 449 -25.52 9.37 6.20
C ASP A 449 -26.44 10.29 5.36
N GLN A 450 -27.25 9.71 4.52
CA GLN A 450 -28.09 10.45 3.58
C GLN A 450 -29.43 10.93 4.17
N ASP A 451 -29.70 10.60 5.43
CA ASP A 451 -30.97 10.96 6.12
C ASP A 451 -32.23 10.54 5.34
N ASN A 452 -32.14 9.48 4.56
CA ASN A 452 -33.19 8.96 3.69
C ASN A 452 -33.30 7.43 3.71
N GLY A 453 -32.66 6.79 4.73
CA GLY A 453 -32.58 5.32 4.84
C GLY A 453 -31.40 4.71 4.05
N TRP A 454 -30.50 5.53 3.49
CA TRP A 454 -29.31 5.09 2.76
C TRP A 454 -28.02 5.65 3.35
N ILE A 455 -26.96 4.90 3.11
CA ILE A 455 -25.57 5.31 3.30
C ILE A 455 -24.95 5.44 1.92
N MET A 456 -24.11 6.45 1.72
CA MET A 456 -23.33 6.62 0.49
C MET A 456 -21.84 6.66 0.83
N LEU A 457 -21.04 5.83 0.16
CA LEU A 457 -19.59 5.95 0.11
C LEU A 457 -19.23 6.68 -1.19
N ARG A 458 -18.49 7.77 -1.06
CA ARG A 458 -17.84 8.45 -2.18
C ARG A 458 -16.36 8.16 -2.14
N ALA A 459 -15.79 7.67 -3.24
CA ALA A 459 -14.37 7.40 -3.37
C ALA A 459 -13.81 8.14 -4.58
N THR A 460 -12.76 8.92 -4.35
CA THR A 460 -12.05 9.71 -5.36
C THR A 460 -10.64 9.16 -5.52
N CYS A 461 -10.26 8.78 -6.73
CA CYS A 461 -8.89 8.39 -7.04
C CYS A 461 -7.99 9.63 -7.10
N VAL A 462 -6.78 9.50 -6.57
CA VAL A 462 -5.78 10.55 -6.54
C VAL A 462 -4.41 9.97 -6.82
N ASP A 463 -3.74 10.45 -7.83
CA ASP A 463 -2.32 10.17 -8.04
C ASP A 463 -1.45 11.14 -7.23
N TYR A 464 -0.26 10.73 -6.81
CA TYR A 464 0.59 11.63 -6.05
C TYR A 464 1.10 12.80 -6.90
N ALA A 465 1.13 13.99 -6.31
CA ALA A 465 1.75 15.17 -6.91
C ALA A 465 3.29 15.01 -6.87
N GLN A 466 3.93 15.34 -7.99
CA GLN A 466 5.38 15.20 -8.17
C GLN A 466 6.09 16.53 -8.41
N ASP A 467 5.38 17.65 -8.25
CA ASP A 467 5.92 18.98 -8.51
C ASP A 467 7.11 19.28 -7.58
N GLY A 468 8.24 19.61 -8.18
CA GLY A 468 9.47 19.89 -7.45
C GLY A 468 10.16 18.66 -6.83
N ASP A 469 9.75 17.44 -7.19
CA ASP A 469 10.38 16.18 -6.78
C ASP A 469 10.72 15.33 -8.01
N ASP A 470 11.89 15.59 -8.59
CA ASP A 470 12.35 14.90 -9.80
C ASP A 470 12.61 13.42 -9.55
N VAL A 471 12.92 13.03 -8.31
CA VAL A 471 13.14 11.62 -7.94
C VAL A 471 11.82 10.85 -7.89
N ALA A 472 10.77 11.41 -7.29
CA ALA A 472 9.43 10.80 -7.33
C ALA A 472 8.87 10.76 -8.76
N LYS A 473 9.16 11.78 -9.57
CA LYS A 473 8.81 11.80 -10.99
C LYS A 473 9.50 10.69 -11.79
N GLU A 474 10.78 10.45 -11.52
CA GLU A 474 11.52 9.33 -12.12
C GLU A 474 10.93 7.98 -11.66
N GLY A 475 10.54 7.83 -10.39
CA GLY A 475 9.84 6.64 -9.90
C GLY A 475 8.56 6.34 -10.69
N ARG A 476 7.70 7.36 -10.92
CA ARG A 476 6.52 7.21 -11.80
C ARG A 476 6.91 6.83 -13.21
N ARG A 477 7.92 7.48 -13.79
CA ARG A 477 8.39 7.17 -15.13
C ARG A 477 8.78 5.70 -15.26
N ARG A 478 9.46 5.15 -14.27
CA ARG A 478 9.87 3.75 -14.19
C ARG A 478 8.67 2.80 -14.12
N SER A 479 7.67 3.10 -13.31
CA SER A 479 6.44 2.30 -13.24
C SER A 479 5.64 2.33 -14.57
N VAL A 480 5.69 3.44 -15.30
CA VAL A 480 5.10 3.52 -16.65
C VAL A 480 5.91 2.70 -17.66
N VAL A 481 7.26 2.74 -17.60
CA VAL A 481 8.10 1.89 -18.46
C VAL A 481 7.86 0.41 -18.19
N ASP A 482 7.73 0.02 -16.93
CA ASP A 482 7.44 -1.35 -16.53
C ASP A 482 6.13 -1.84 -17.16
N MET A 483 5.07 -1.07 -16.99
CA MET A 483 3.77 -1.35 -17.62
C MET A 483 3.86 -1.37 -19.14
N ASP A 484 4.41 -0.33 -19.77
CA ASP A 484 4.40 -0.15 -21.22
C ASP A 484 5.27 -1.17 -21.95
N SER A 485 6.38 -1.63 -21.33
CA SER A 485 7.26 -2.64 -21.89
C SER A 485 6.59 -4.02 -21.99
N GLY A 486 5.48 -4.24 -21.28
CA GLY A 486 4.82 -5.54 -21.18
C GLY A 486 5.47 -6.49 -20.17
N TRP A 487 6.44 -6.02 -19.37
CA TRP A 487 7.05 -6.80 -18.29
C TRP A 487 6.27 -6.71 -16.99
N GLY A 488 5.87 -5.52 -16.56
CA GLY A 488 5.02 -5.34 -15.41
C GLY A 488 3.52 -5.59 -15.67
N PRO A 489 2.66 -5.43 -14.68
CA PRO A 489 1.21 -5.59 -14.81
C PRO A 489 0.61 -4.57 -15.79
N ALA A 490 -0.58 -4.84 -16.28
CA ALA A 490 -1.35 -3.83 -17.00
C ALA A 490 -1.70 -2.66 -16.07
N SER A 491 -2.12 -1.52 -16.66
CA SER A 491 -2.50 -0.35 -15.86
C SER A 491 -3.52 -0.69 -14.78
N GLY A 492 -3.20 -0.35 -13.54
CA GLY A 492 -4.09 -0.47 -12.39
C GLY A 492 -5.22 0.57 -12.33
N ALA A 493 -5.39 1.37 -13.38
CA ALA A 493 -6.44 2.38 -13.43
C ALA A 493 -7.87 1.79 -13.33
N GLY A 494 -8.05 0.53 -13.73
CA GLY A 494 -9.37 -0.10 -13.74
C GLY A 494 -10.27 0.46 -14.82
N LYS A 495 -11.56 0.11 -14.77
CA LYS A 495 -12.58 0.65 -15.66
C LYS A 495 -13.09 1.99 -15.14
N LEU A 496 -13.67 2.81 -16.01
CA LEU A 496 -14.20 4.12 -15.63
C LEU A 496 -15.21 4.03 -14.47
N GLU A 497 -16.08 3.02 -14.49
CA GLU A 497 -17.08 2.77 -13.45
C GLU A 497 -16.49 2.29 -12.11
N ASP A 498 -15.21 1.97 -12.06
CA ASP A 498 -14.49 1.51 -10.87
C ASP A 498 -13.56 2.57 -10.29
N ARG A 499 -13.45 3.75 -10.91
CA ARG A 499 -12.52 4.81 -10.50
C ARG A 499 -13.15 5.77 -9.49
N ASN A 500 -13.70 6.87 -9.93
CA ASN A 500 -14.42 7.80 -9.07
C ASN A 500 -15.87 7.32 -8.92
N VAL A 501 -16.29 6.99 -7.70
CA VAL A 501 -17.59 6.34 -7.48
C VAL A 501 -18.37 6.94 -6.31
N GLU A 502 -19.70 6.86 -6.42
CA GLU A 502 -20.65 7.02 -5.34
C GLU A 502 -21.44 5.71 -5.18
N LEU A 503 -21.18 4.99 -4.11
CA LEU A 503 -21.74 3.67 -3.83
C LEU A 503 -22.83 3.77 -2.76
N TRP A 504 -24.02 3.35 -3.10
CA TRP A 504 -25.19 3.45 -2.24
C TRP A 504 -25.59 2.09 -1.70
N ILE A 505 -25.86 2.03 -0.39
CA ILE A 505 -26.36 0.86 0.32
C ILE A 505 -27.41 1.29 1.34
N LYS A 506 -28.41 0.44 1.58
CA LYS A 506 -29.41 0.72 2.61
C LYS A 506 -28.78 0.73 4.00
N LYS A 507 -29.23 1.66 4.81
CA LYS A 507 -28.83 1.75 6.21
C LYS A 507 -29.26 0.47 6.95
N PRO A 508 -28.39 -0.12 7.81
CA PRO A 508 -28.72 -1.29 8.63
C PRO A 508 -29.90 -1.06 9.55
#